data_1d0f665ace1960e58cc559441578d153
#
_entry.id   1d0f665ace1960e58cc559441578d153
#
_cell.length_a   1.000
_cell.length_b   1.000
_cell.length_c   1.000
_cell.angle_alpha   90.00
_cell.angle_beta   90.00
_cell.angle_gamma   90.00
#
_symmetry.space_group_name_H-M   'P 1'
#
loop_
_entity.id
_entity.type
_entity.pdbx_description
1 polymer ?
#
loop_
_entity_poly.entity_id
_entity_poly.type
_entity_poly.pdbx_seq_one_letter_code
_entity_poly.pdbx_strand_id
1 'polypeptide(L)'
;MDIKVGSAVYSISGRDKGTLYLVSRIENGYCFLTDGDKRRIENPKKKKEKHLNRTNFVSSVFEAETIENHMIRKELNKLRPI
;
A
#
# COMPACT_ATOMS: atom_id res chain seq x y z
N MET A 1 -8.67 8.36 12.20
CA MET A 1 -7.41 7.62 12.15
C MET A 1 -6.87 7.69 10.77
N ASP A 2 -5.63 8.13 10.66
CA ASP A 2 -5.16 8.57 9.38
C ASP A 2 -4.31 7.53 8.67
N ILE A 3 -4.66 7.29 7.42
CA ILE A 3 -3.81 6.57 6.50
C ILE A 3 -2.72 7.55 6.04
N LYS A 4 -1.48 7.10 6.02
CA LYS A 4 -0.33 7.92 5.59
C LYS A 4 0.44 7.20 4.50
N VAL A 5 1.33 7.94 3.84
CA VAL A 5 2.30 7.32 2.94
C VAL A 5 3.11 6.30 3.74
N GLY A 6 3.22 5.10 3.22
CA GLY A 6 3.87 3.98 3.92
C GLY A 6 2.91 3.09 4.69
N SER A 7 1.67 3.55 4.94
CA SER A 7 0.69 2.70 5.62
C SER A 7 0.44 1.42 4.85
N ALA A 8 0.40 0.29 5.55
CA ALA A 8 -0.04 -0.96 4.98
C ALA A 8 -1.56 -1.06 5.20
N VAL A 9 -2.29 -1.28 4.13
CA VAL A 9 -3.76 -1.28 4.15
C VAL A 9 -4.32 -2.47 3.40
N TYR A 10 -5.50 -2.92 3.82
CA TYR A 10 -6.25 -3.94 3.09
C TYR A 10 -7.37 -3.28 2.29
N SER A 11 -7.53 -3.71 1.06
CA SER A 11 -8.71 -3.34 0.29
C SER A 11 -9.92 -4.06 0.87
N ILE A 12 -11.03 -3.34 1.06
CA ILE A 12 -12.26 -3.92 1.63
C ILE A 12 -13.42 -3.94 0.65
N SER A 13 -13.19 -3.55 -0.59
CA SER A 13 -14.24 -3.56 -1.61
C SER A 13 -13.66 -3.81 -2.99
N GLY A 14 -14.53 -4.26 -3.91
CA GLY A 14 -14.13 -4.49 -5.28
C GLY A 14 -13.46 -5.84 -5.48
N ARG A 15 -12.87 -6.02 -6.68
CA ARG A 15 -12.26 -7.29 -7.07
C ARG A 15 -11.00 -7.63 -6.27
N ASP A 16 -10.34 -6.62 -5.74
CA ASP A 16 -9.11 -6.80 -4.98
C ASP A 16 -9.36 -6.87 -3.48
N LYS A 17 -10.60 -7.07 -3.05
CA LYS A 17 -10.94 -7.21 -1.64
C LYS A 17 -10.03 -8.23 -0.95
N GLY A 18 -9.43 -7.82 0.16
CA GLY A 18 -8.50 -8.66 0.92
C GLY A 18 -7.04 -8.49 0.51
N THR A 19 -6.75 -7.77 -0.56
CA THR A 19 -5.37 -7.54 -0.99
C THR A 19 -4.70 -6.53 -0.07
N LEU A 20 -3.47 -6.82 0.30
CA LEU A 20 -2.64 -5.97 1.14
C LEU A 20 -1.75 -5.09 0.26
N TYR A 21 -1.77 -3.80 0.53
CA TYR A 21 -0.98 -2.81 -0.21
C TYR A 21 -0.20 -1.90 0.71
N LEU A 22 0.82 -1.24 0.19
CA LEU A 22 1.39 -0.05 0.80
C LEU A 22 0.86 1.18 0.07
N VAL A 23 0.62 2.24 0.82
CA VAL A 23 0.19 3.53 0.26
C VAL A 23 1.42 4.31 -0.17
N SER A 24 1.54 4.58 -1.48
CA SER A 24 2.69 5.31 -2.03
C SER A 24 2.44 6.81 -2.12
N ARG A 25 1.19 7.21 -2.22
CA ARG A 25 0.83 8.63 -2.36
C ARG A 25 -0.62 8.83 -1.95
N ILE A 26 -0.96 10.02 -1.46
CA ILE A 26 -2.32 10.39 -1.10
C ILE A 26 -2.65 11.72 -1.75
N GLU A 27 -3.78 11.80 -2.46
CA GLU A 27 -4.27 13.01 -3.09
C GLU A 27 -5.79 13.08 -3.06
N ASN A 28 -6.33 14.16 -2.53
CA ASN A 28 -7.78 14.45 -2.58
C ASN A 28 -8.67 13.29 -2.10
N GLY A 29 -8.27 12.63 -1.02
CA GLY A 29 -9.04 11.51 -0.45
C GLY A 29 -8.82 10.18 -1.17
N TYR A 30 -7.93 10.14 -2.17
CA TYR A 30 -7.54 8.91 -2.86
C TYR A 30 -6.15 8.47 -2.41
N CYS A 31 -6.01 7.16 -2.26
CA CYS A 31 -4.72 6.54 -1.97
C CYS A 31 -4.22 5.82 -3.21
N PHE A 32 -2.93 5.96 -3.48
CA PHE A 32 -2.26 5.24 -4.56
C PHE A 32 -1.55 4.05 -3.92
N LEU A 33 -1.88 2.85 -4.39
CA LEU A 33 -1.56 1.60 -3.72
C LEU A 33 -0.63 0.75 -4.57
N THR A 34 0.35 0.15 -3.92
CA THR A 34 1.28 -0.75 -4.59
C THR A 34 1.54 -1.99 -3.75
N ASP A 35 1.72 -3.13 -4.40
CA ASP A 35 2.16 -4.36 -3.75
C ASP A 35 3.50 -4.86 -4.29
N GLY A 36 4.05 -4.13 -5.26
CA GLY A 36 5.34 -4.48 -5.87
C GLY A 36 5.28 -5.66 -6.83
N ASP A 37 4.09 -6.16 -7.13
CA ASP A 37 3.90 -7.34 -7.98
C ASP A 37 2.85 -7.04 -9.06
N LYS A 38 1.57 -7.25 -8.75
CA LYS A 38 0.48 -6.93 -9.69
C LYS A 38 0.29 -5.43 -9.82
N ARG A 39 0.48 -4.70 -8.75
CA ARG A 39 0.44 -3.24 -8.74
C ARG A 39 1.82 -2.70 -8.39
N ARG A 40 2.60 -2.50 -9.44
CA ARG A 40 3.97 -2.02 -9.30
C ARG A 40 3.99 -0.52 -9.01
N ILE A 41 5.11 -0.05 -8.47
CA ILE A 41 5.29 1.37 -8.11
C ILE A 41 4.97 2.29 -9.29
N GLU A 42 5.34 1.88 -10.50
CA GLU A 42 5.14 2.67 -11.72
C GLU A 42 3.69 2.75 -12.17
N ASN A 43 2.83 1.86 -11.64
CA ASN A 43 1.42 1.82 -12.03
C ASN A 43 0.55 1.47 -10.83
N PRO A 44 0.51 2.35 -9.82
CA PRO A 44 -0.24 2.08 -8.60
C PRO A 44 -1.75 2.10 -8.84
N LYS A 45 -2.48 1.45 -7.96
CA LYS A 45 -3.94 1.46 -8.00
C LYS A 45 -4.45 2.66 -7.22
N LYS A 46 -5.34 3.43 -7.84
CA LYS A 46 -6.00 4.56 -7.18
C LYS A 46 -7.30 4.08 -6.55
N LYS A 47 -7.47 4.33 -5.25
CA LYS A 47 -8.66 3.89 -4.52
C LYS A 47 -9.02 4.90 -3.44
N LYS A 48 -10.32 5.07 -3.21
CA LYS A 48 -10.78 5.98 -2.15
C LYS A 48 -10.42 5.41 -0.79
N GLU A 49 -10.03 6.30 0.11
CA GLU A 49 -9.64 5.94 1.48
C GLU A 49 -10.73 5.12 2.19
N LYS A 50 -12.01 5.45 1.97
CA LYS A 50 -13.12 4.75 2.61
C LYS A 50 -13.22 3.26 2.23
N HIS A 51 -12.55 2.84 1.19
CA HIS A 51 -12.53 1.44 0.75
C HIS A 51 -11.31 0.67 1.26
N LEU A 52 -10.62 1.22 2.24
CA LEU A 52 -9.40 0.65 2.79
C LEU A 52 -9.50 0.48 4.30
N ASN A 53 -8.95 -0.63 4.80
CA ASN A 53 -8.73 -0.82 6.23
C ASN A 53 -7.24 -0.69 6.52
N ARG A 54 -6.91 0.20 7.43
CA ARG A 54 -5.54 0.44 7.86
C ARG A 54 -5.08 -0.67 8.81
N THR A 55 -3.82 -1.05 8.67
CA THR A 55 -3.13 -1.85 9.69
C THR A 55 -2.38 -0.88 10.61
N ASN A 56 -1.69 -1.39 11.62
CA ASN A 56 -0.84 -0.56 12.48
C ASN A 56 0.56 -0.36 11.88
N PHE A 57 0.84 -1.00 10.75
CA PHE A 57 2.17 -0.94 10.15
C PHE A 57 2.30 0.27 9.22
N VAL A 58 3.37 1.03 9.42
CA VAL A 58 3.74 2.13 8.52
C VAL A 58 5.19 1.90 8.12
N SER A 59 5.43 1.72 6.83
CA SER A 59 6.77 1.49 6.31
C SER A 59 7.47 2.79 6.02
N SER A 60 8.78 2.84 6.25
CA SER A 60 9.61 3.97 5.86
C SER A 60 10.21 3.81 4.46
N VAL A 61 9.78 2.79 3.71
CA VAL A 61 10.37 2.46 2.43
C VAL A 61 10.35 3.63 1.43
N PHE A 62 9.30 4.45 1.49
CA PHE A 62 9.16 5.58 0.55
C PHE A 62 10.08 6.76 0.90
N GLU A 63 10.82 6.69 1.99
CA GLU A 63 11.82 7.70 2.34
C GLU A 63 13.18 7.42 1.70
N ALA A 64 13.34 6.25 1.09
CA ALA A 64 14.59 5.88 0.42
C ALA A 64 14.77 6.70 -0.87
N GLU A 65 16.02 6.97 -1.24
CA GLU A 65 16.32 7.70 -2.48
C GLU A 65 15.84 6.96 -3.71
N THR A 66 16.01 5.63 -3.70
CA THR A 66 15.57 4.78 -4.80
C THR A 66 14.61 3.74 -4.24
N ILE A 67 13.43 3.64 -4.85
CA ILE A 67 12.41 2.70 -4.43
C ILE A 67 12.18 1.69 -5.55
N GLU A 68 12.27 0.41 -5.22
CA GLU A 68 12.08 -0.67 -6.18
C GLU A 68 10.98 -1.61 -5.72
N ASN A 69 10.36 -2.30 -6.68
CA ASN A 69 9.21 -3.17 -6.37
C ASN A 69 9.54 -4.29 -5.39
N HIS A 70 10.75 -4.84 -5.43
CA HIS A 70 11.13 -5.89 -4.49
C HIS A 70 11.14 -5.37 -3.04
N MET A 71 11.41 -4.09 -2.85
CA MET A 71 11.40 -3.48 -1.52
C MET A 71 9.99 -3.44 -0.96
N ILE A 72 9.01 -3.15 -1.83
CA ILE A 72 7.60 -3.14 -1.45
C ILE A 72 7.16 -4.55 -1.04
N ARG A 73 7.50 -5.55 -1.85
CA ARG A 73 7.17 -6.95 -1.53
C ARG A 73 7.76 -7.38 -0.21
N LYS A 74 9.00 -6.99 0.05
CA LYS A 74 9.70 -7.33 1.29
C LYS A 74 9.00 -6.72 2.50
N GLU A 75 8.55 -5.46 2.39
CA GLU A 75 7.84 -4.79 3.47
C GLU A 75 6.51 -5.47 3.76
N LEU A 76 5.75 -5.81 2.72
CA LEU A 76 4.46 -6.47 2.89
C LEU A 76 4.59 -7.88 3.46
N ASN A 77 5.68 -8.58 3.12
CA ASN A 77 5.92 -9.92 3.64
C ASN A 77 6.11 -9.95 5.15
N LYS A 78 6.49 -8.83 5.75
CA LYS A 78 6.60 -8.73 7.22
C LYS A 78 5.25 -8.90 7.90
N LEU A 79 4.17 -8.62 7.19
CA LEU A 79 2.81 -8.68 7.73
C LEU A 79 2.07 -9.97 7.38
N ARG A 80 2.63 -10.78 6.50
CA ARG A 80 1.98 -12.02 6.10
C ARG A 80 2.35 -13.15 7.04
N PRO A 81 1.39 -14.00 7.41
CA PRO A 81 1.72 -15.17 8.23
C PRO A 81 2.64 -16.10 7.45
N ILE A 82 3.49 -16.77 8.16
CA ILE A 82 4.43 -17.73 7.60
C ILE A 82 3.72 -19.05 7.31
#